data_29942435a0b2ebc0adb55289ac605413
#
_entry.id   29942435a0b2ebc0adb55289ac605413
#
_cell.length_a   1.000
_cell.length_b   1.000
_cell.length_c   1.000
_cell.angle_alpha   90.00
_cell.angle_beta   90.00
_cell.angle_gamma   90.00
#
_symmetry.space_group_name_H-M   'P 1'
#
loop_
_entity.id
_entity.type
_entity.pdbx_description
1 polymer ?
#
loop_
_entity_poly.entity_id
_entity_poly.type
_entity_poly.pdbx_seq_one_letter_code
_entity_poly.pdbx_strand_id
1 'polypeptide(L)'
;MIPVPSGVRVWLAVGHTDMRRGMNSLAIQVQQVLKRDPHVGDLYVFRGKRGQLIKILWHDGIGMSLYAKRLERGRFIWPSPADGTVAITAAQLAYMLDGIDWRNPVLTWRPQVAG
;
A
#
# COMPACT_ATOMS: atom_id res chain seq x y z
N MET A 1 7.17 2.15 -9.87
CA MET A 1 7.02 0.93 -9.08
C MET A 1 7.06 -0.28 -9.97
N ILE A 2 7.44 -1.42 -9.44
CA ILE A 2 7.44 -2.65 -10.22
C ILE A 2 6.02 -3.06 -10.55
N PRO A 3 5.81 -3.78 -11.64
CA PRO A 3 4.48 -4.25 -11.99
C PRO A 3 3.94 -5.21 -10.94
N VAL A 4 2.67 -5.06 -10.59
CA VAL A 4 2.01 -5.93 -9.64
C VAL A 4 1.17 -6.93 -10.44
N PRO A 5 1.37 -8.23 -10.23
CA PRO A 5 0.60 -9.23 -10.96
C PRO A 5 -0.90 -9.09 -10.67
N SER A 6 -1.73 -9.41 -11.64
CA SER A 6 -3.18 -9.40 -11.44
C SER A 6 -3.55 -10.52 -10.47
N GLY A 7 -4.58 -10.30 -9.69
CA GLY A 7 -5.04 -11.30 -8.72
C GLY A 7 -4.33 -11.27 -7.38
N VAL A 8 -3.30 -10.44 -7.24
CA VAL A 8 -2.60 -10.31 -5.99
C VAL A 8 -3.41 -9.43 -5.05
N ARG A 9 -3.50 -9.81 -3.80
CA ARG A 9 -4.18 -9.00 -2.79
C ARG A 9 -3.24 -7.95 -2.23
N VAL A 10 -3.79 -6.80 -1.93
CA VAL A 10 -3.04 -5.70 -1.32
C VAL A 10 -3.70 -5.37 0.01
N TRP A 11 -2.93 -5.43 1.08
CA TRP A 11 -3.42 -5.18 2.42
C TRP A 11 -2.83 -3.87 2.95
N LEU A 12 -3.70 -2.97 3.38
CA LEU A 12 -3.27 -1.72 4.00
C LEU A 12 -3.27 -1.89 5.52
N ALA A 13 -2.10 -1.73 6.12
CA ALA A 13 -1.99 -1.68 7.57
C ALA A 13 -2.26 -0.22 7.97
N VAL A 14 -3.47 0.07 8.39
CA VAL A 14 -3.90 1.45 8.63
C VAL A 14 -3.33 2.14 9.85
N GLY A 15 -2.81 1.41 10.82
CA GLY A 15 -2.12 2.02 11.95
C GLY A 15 -0.76 2.55 11.54
N HIS A 16 -0.20 3.45 12.33
CA HIS A 16 1.10 4.00 12.02
C HIS A 16 2.19 2.96 12.23
N THR A 17 3.13 2.90 11.31
CA THR A 17 4.30 2.02 11.41
C THR A 17 5.55 2.89 11.52
N ASP A 18 6.51 2.43 12.31
CA ASP A 18 7.81 3.08 12.36
C ASP A 18 8.49 2.89 11.01
N MET A 19 8.65 3.97 10.26
CA MET A 19 9.17 3.93 8.90
C MET A 19 10.67 3.66 8.82
N ARG A 20 11.33 3.50 9.97
CA ARG A 20 12.74 3.07 9.98
C ARG A 20 12.85 1.55 9.85
N ARG A 21 11.75 0.82 9.98
CA ARG A 21 11.78 -0.64 9.87
C ARG A 21 12.09 -1.07 8.45
N GLY A 22 12.93 -2.08 8.35
CA GLY A 22 13.27 -2.70 7.07
C GLY A 22 12.49 -3.97 6.80
N MET A 23 12.94 -4.73 5.81
CA MET A 23 12.23 -5.92 5.34
C MET A 23 11.92 -6.92 6.44
N ASN A 24 12.91 -7.27 7.25
CA ASN A 24 12.72 -8.30 8.26
C ASN A 24 11.73 -7.87 9.34
N SER A 25 11.87 -6.65 9.83
CA SER A 25 10.96 -6.13 10.86
C SER A 25 9.54 -6.01 10.34
N LEU A 26 9.37 -5.58 9.10
CA LEU A 26 8.04 -5.47 8.50
C LEU A 26 7.43 -6.84 8.24
N ALA A 27 8.22 -7.83 7.85
CA ALA A 27 7.73 -9.19 7.68
C ALA A 27 7.24 -9.76 9.01
N ILE A 28 7.96 -9.51 10.10
CA ILE A 28 7.53 -9.91 11.43
C ILE A 28 6.23 -9.21 11.81
N GLN A 29 6.10 -7.93 11.48
CA GLN A 29 4.88 -7.18 11.75
C GLN A 29 3.68 -7.78 11.00
N VAL A 30 3.86 -8.21 9.75
CA VAL A 30 2.81 -8.89 9.00
C VAL A 30 2.36 -10.15 9.74
N GLN A 31 3.30 -10.94 10.23
CA GLN A 31 2.96 -12.15 10.94
C GLN A 31 2.29 -11.88 12.28
N GLN A 32 2.83 -10.99 13.07
CA GLN A 32 2.37 -10.77 14.44
C GLN A 32 1.16 -9.87 14.55
N VAL A 33 1.09 -8.84 13.75
CA VAL A 33 0.03 -7.84 13.84
C VAL A 33 -1.09 -8.13 12.86
N LEU A 34 -0.76 -8.41 11.60
CA LEU A 34 -1.77 -8.66 10.59
C LEU A 34 -2.20 -10.13 10.56
N LYS A 35 -1.46 -11.00 11.25
CA LYS A 35 -1.74 -12.44 11.32
C LYS A 35 -1.78 -13.09 9.94
N ARG A 36 -0.86 -12.67 9.07
CA ARG A 36 -0.75 -13.18 7.72
C ARG A 36 0.67 -13.66 7.45
N ASP A 37 0.83 -14.41 6.36
CA ASP A 37 2.14 -14.90 5.94
C ASP A 37 2.73 -13.92 4.92
N PRO A 38 3.85 -13.27 5.21
CA PRO A 38 4.44 -12.30 4.29
C PRO A 38 5.04 -12.95 3.03
N HIS A 39 5.10 -14.28 2.95
CA HIS A 39 5.73 -14.98 1.83
C HIS A 39 4.75 -15.49 0.77
N VAL A 40 3.45 -15.28 0.95
CA VAL A 40 2.46 -15.83 0.00
C VAL A 40 2.21 -15.00 -1.26
N GLY A 41 2.92 -13.92 -1.42
CA GLY A 41 2.77 -13.12 -2.64
C GLY A 41 1.83 -11.93 -2.54
N ASP A 42 1.17 -11.74 -1.42
CA ASP A 42 0.35 -10.54 -1.21
C ASP A 42 1.24 -9.33 -0.94
N LEU A 43 0.74 -8.16 -1.24
CA LEU A 43 1.42 -6.92 -0.93
C LEU A 43 0.92 -6.38 0.41
N TYR A 44 1.84 -5.87 1.20
CA TYR A 44 1.52 -5.27 2.50
C TYR A 44 2.00 -3.83 2.51
N VAL A 45 1.07 -2.91 2.74
CA VAL A 45 1.30 -1.47 2.64
C VAL A 45 1.28 -0.85 4.03
N PHE A 46 2.34 -0.14 4.36
CA PHE A 46 2.51 0.48 5.68
C PHE A 46 2.58 1.99 5.54
N ARG A 47 2.00 2.70 6.50
CA ARG A 47 2.00 4.16 6.49
C ARG A 47 2.86 4.73 7.59
N GLY A 48 3.53 5.83 7.29
CA GLY A 48 4.22 6.62 8.29
C GLY A 48 3.23 7.51 9.05
N LYS A 49 3.70 8.06 10.16
CA LYS A 49 2.86 8.87 11.03
C LYS A 49 2.21 10.06 10.32
N ARG A 50 2.95 10.70 9.44
CA ARG A 50 2.43 11.89 8.74
C ARG A 50 1.61 11.57 7.50
N GLY A 51 1.59 10.32 7.10
CA GLY A 51 0.81 9.90 5.94
C GLY A 51 1.42 10.20 4.58
N GLN A 52 2.61 10.79 4.53
CA GLN A 52 3.27 11.14 3.26
C GLN A 52 4.27 10.10 2.80
N LEU A 53 4.59 9.14 3.65
CA LEU A 53 5.54 8.07 3.32
C LEU A 53 4.83 6.73 3.37
N ILE A 54 5.00 5.95 2.31
CA ILE A 54 4.44 4.62 2.18
C ILE A 54 5.58 3.63 1.99
N LYS A 55 5.48 2.48 2.61
CA LYS A 55 6.36 1.35 2.32
C LYS A 55 5.51 0.16 1.95
N ILE A 56 5.97 -0.59 0.95
CA ILE A 56 5.27 -1.78 0.47
C ILE A 56 6.22 -2.96 0.53
N LEU A 57 5.80 -4.01 1.24
CA LEU A 57 6.54 -5.25 1.35
C LEU A 57 5.90 -6.29 0.45
N TRP A 58 6.70 -6.98 -0.35
CA TRP A 58 6.18 -7.95 -1.30
C TRP A 58 7.20 -9.06 -1.56
N HIS A 59 6.76 -10.31 -1.43
CA HIS A 59 7.55 -11.47 -1.80
C HIS A 59 7.05 -12.00 -3.15
N ASP A 60 7.91 -11.97 -4.16
CA ASP A 60 7.53 -12.28 -5.54
C ASP A 60 7.73 -13.75 -5.93
N GLY A 61 7.99 -14.61 -4.98
CA GLY A 61 8.26 -16.02 -5.22
C GLY A 61 9.76 -16.33 -5.26
N ILE A 62 10.60 -15.34 -5.43
CA ILE A 62 12.05 -15.49 -5.47
C ILE A 62 12.69 -14.77 -4.31
N GLY A 63 12.21 -13.63 -3.95
CA GLY A 63 12.78 -12.82 -2.89
C GLY A 63 11.82 -11.80 -2.34
N MET A 64 12.20 -11.18 -1.25
CA MET A 64 11.44 -10.14 -0.60
C MET A 64 11.86 -8.78 -1.13
N SER A 65 10.90 -7.96 -1.52
CA SER A 65 11.15 -6.60 -1.99
C SER A 65 10.53 -5.59 -1.04
N LEU A 66 11.18 -4.46 -0.88
CA LEU A 66 10.64 -3.35 -0.12
C LEU A 66 10.70 -2.10 -0.98
N TYR A 67 9.55 -1.50 -1.21
CA TYR A 67 9.41 -0.27 -1.98
C TYR A 67 9.02 0.85 -1.04
N ALA A 68 9.61 2.01 -1.21
CA ALA A 68 9.26 3.19 -0.41
C ALA A 68 9.03 4.38 -1.33
N LYS A 69 8.01 5.16 -1.03
CA LYS A 69 7.73 6.40 -1.75
C LYS A 69 7.29 7.47 -0.77
N ARG A 70 7.88 8.66 -0.92
CA ARG A 70 7.47 9.83 -0.15
C ARG A 70 6.92 10.86 -1.11
N LEU A 71 5.73 11.36 -0.82
CA LEU A 71 5.19 12.48 -1.60
C LEU A 71 5.89 13.76 -1.20
N GLU A 72 6.25 14.57 -2.19
CA GLU A 72 6.88 15.85 -1.90
C GLU A 72 5.87 16.84 -1.34
N ARG A 73 4.62 16.69 -1.70
CA ARG A 73 3.54 17.54 -1.22
C ARG A 73 2.36 16.70 -0.85
N GLY A 74 1.71 17.06 0.24
CA GLY A 74 0.51 16.36 0.68
C GLY A 74 0.80 14.99 1.26
N ARG A 75 -0.19 14.16 1.24
CA ARG A 75 -0.08 12.81 1.77
C ARG A 75 -0.99 11.88 1.00
N PHE A 76 -0.71 10.60 1.10
CA PHE A 76 -1.56 9.57 0.53
C PHE A 76 -2.91 9.59 1.25
N ILE A 77 -3.94 9.05 0.59
CA ILE A 77 -5.25 8.93 1.21
C ILE A 77 -5.32 7.58 1.91
N TRP A 78 -5.43 7.61 3.22
CA TRP A 78 -5.46 6.43 4.06
C TRP A 78 -6.86 6.18 4.59
N PRO A 79 -7.26 4.89 4.76
CA PRO A 79 -8.52 4.59 5.45
C PRO A 79 -8.44 5.03 6.89
N SER A 80 -9.58 5.10 7.55
CA SER A 80 -9.64 5.42 8.97
C SER A 80 -8.93 4.33 9.78
N PRO A 81 -8.15 4.68 10.80
CA PRO A 81 -7.55 3.69 11.70
C PRO A 81 -8.58 2.73 12.32
N ALA A 82 -9.83 3.17 12.45
CA ALA A 82 -10.88 2.32 13.00
C ALA A 82 -11.24 1.17 12.09
N ASP A 83 -10.89 1.24 10.81
CA ASP A 83 -11.20 0.18 9.87
C ASP A 83 -10.29 -1.03 9.99
N GLY A 84 -9.21 -0.92 10.74
CA GLY A 84 -8.25 -2.01 10.90
C GLY A 84 -7.45 -2.25 9.62
N THR A 85 -7.21 -3.51 9.28
CA THR A 85 -6.52 -3.86 8.05
C THR A 85 -7.52 -3.89 6.91
N VAL A 86 -7.23 -3.18 5.85
CA VAL A 86 -8.14 -3.03 4.72
C VAL A 86 -7.52 -3.65 3.46
N ALA A 87 -8.30 -4.42 2.74
CA ALA A 87 -7.86 -4.98 1.46
C ALA A 87 -8.27 -4.06 0.32
N ILE A 88 -7.36 -3.84 -0.61
CA ILE A 88 -7.64 -3.07 -1.82
C ILE A 88 -7.15 -3.85 -3.03
N THR A 89 -7.54 -3.43 -4.21
CA THR A 89 -7.10 -4.05 -5.45
C THR A 89 -5.77 -3.46 -5.90
N ALA A 90 -5.09 -4.14 -6.80
CA ALA A 90 -3.86 -3.62 -7.41
C ALA A 90 -4.12 -2.29 -8.13
N ALA A 91 -5.29 -2.16 -8.78
CA ALA A 91 -5.65 -0.91 -9.45
C ALA A 91 -5.81 0.24 -8.44
N GLN A 92 -6.46 -0.03 -7.31
CA GLN A 92 -6.59 0.97 -6.25
C GLN A 92 -5.23 1.37 -5.69
N LEU A 93 -4.32 0.43 -5.54
CA LEU A 93 -2.96 0.75 -5.10
C LEU A 93 -2.26 1.68 -6.09
N ALA A 94 -2.42 1.43 -7.38
CA ALA A 94 -1.83 2.29 -8.40
C ALA A 94 -2.33 3.74 -8.27
N TYR A 95 -3.64 3.93 -8.07
CA TYR A 95 -4.19 5.26 -7.83
C TYR A 95 -3.63 5.88 -6.55
N MET A 96 -3.56 5.09 -5.50
CA MET A 96 -3.03 5.55 -4.23
C MET A 96 -1.60 6.06 -4.36
N LEU A 97 -0.77 5.31 -5.10
CA LEU A 97 0.64 5.69 -5.30
C LEU A 97 0.80 6.97 -6.13
N ASP A 98 -0.20 7.32 -6.91
CA ASP A 98 -0.20 8.56 -7.67
C ASP A 98 -0.81 9.73 -6.87
N GLY A 99 -1.14 9.51 -5.62
CA GLY A 99 -1.74 10.54 -4.77
C GLY A 99 -3.20 10.81 -5.10
N ILE A 100 -3.86 9.91 -5.82
CA ILE A 100 -5.25 10.05 -6.22
C ILE A 100 -6.15 9.36 -5.22
N ASP A 101 -7.37 9.83 -5.08
CA ASP A 101 -8.34 9.17 -4.21
C ASP A 101 -8.72 7.81 -4.80
N TRP A 102 -8.14 6.76 -4.26
CA TRP A 102 -8.35 5.40 -4.74
C TRP A 102 -9.72 4.82 -4.37
N ARG A 103 -10.43 5.47 -3.43
CA ARG A 103 -11.73 4.99 -2.97
C ARG A 103 -12.81 5.33 -3.98
N ASN A 104 -12.62 6.42 -4.71
CA ASN A 104 -13.59 6.87 -5.70
C ASN A 104 -12.84 7.42 -6.89
N PRO A 105 -12.11 6.58 -7.59
CA PRO A 105 -11.19 7.04 -8.61
C PRO A 105 -11.93 7.51 -9.80
N VAL A 106 -11.38 8.38 -10.33
CA VAL A 106 -11.72 8.68 -11.55
C VAL A 106 -12.91 8.94 -12.16
N LEU A 107 -13.75 8.28 -11.83
CA LEU A 107 -14.87 8.35 -12.50
C LEU A 107 -15.18 9.62 -12.92
N THR A 108 -14.76 10.46 -12.20
CA THR A 108 -15.30 11.65 -12.42
C THR A 108 -14.76 12.38 -13.48
N TRP A 109 -13.69 12.24 -13.88
CA TRP A 109 -13.29 13.17 -14.82
C TRP A 109 -12.71 12.69 -15.99
N ARG A 110 -12.93 11.93 -16.25
CA ARG A 110 -12.47 11.52 -17.32
C ARG A 110 -12.85 12.13 -18.41
N PRO A 111 -12.82 12.65 -18.74
CA PRO A 111 -13.09 13.10 -19.67
C PRO A 111 -12.83 13.66 -20.46
N GLN A 112 -12.60 13.87 -19.95
CA GLN A 112 -12.35 14.16 -20.47
C GLN A 112 -12.02 14.16 -21.44
N VAL A 113 -12.02 14.09 -21.37
CA VAL A 113 -11.80 13.92 -22.15
C VAL A 113 -11.90 14.22 -23.04
N ALA A 114 -12.16 14.35 -23.12
CA ALA A 114 -12.34 14.48 -23.83
C ALA A 114 -12.21 14.64 -24.51
N GLY A 115 -12.20 14.74 -24.37
CA GLY A 115 -12.17 14.66 -24.81
C GLY A 115 -11.94 14.67 -24.96
#